data_5d84cdb8b00dd0b2ce0f0b446f04346a
#
_entry.id   5d84cdb8b00dd0b2ce0f0b446f04346a
#
_cell.length_a   1.000
_cell.length_b   1.000
_cell.length_c   1.000
_cell.angle_alpha   90.00
_cell.angle_beta   90.00
_cell.angle_gamma   90.00
#
_symmetry.space_group_name_H-M   'P 1'
#
loop_
_entity.id
_entity.type
_entity.pdbx_description
1 polymer ?
#
loop_
_entity_poly.entity_id
_entity_poly.type
_entity_poly.pdbx_seq_one_letter_code
_entity_poly.pdbx_strand_id
1 'polypeptide(L)'
;MKTKYINVLFSFVIASFMMSCSSEIPTGDANKFSDMKSPEEDMVKRDYLPLNHPCMLHTQADINRVKSNLNRSPWAEAYAQLEASQYAQSSYTENTRALLDGYLKRMDKNNWSGKYSDYSNYTACMYDAAAAYQLALRYQLSGNTSFADAAVKLFNAWATNCKGILRMEGYTNNIPDPNLYLIPIQAHQWANAAELLRDYNGWDRDDFEKFKTWMKDTFYSVSDMFLKNHNGGQGNMHYWLNWDLAQMTSILSIGILCDDNVMINQAIVYFKNEEGRYKEAGNIKNAVPYLHQDPDSDEILGQCEESGRDQG
;
A
#
# COMPACT_ATOMS: atom_id res chain seq x y z
N MET A 1 8.82 27.25 22.64
CA MET A 1 8.79 25.88 23.13
C MET A 1 7.54 25.14 22.60
N LYS A 2 7.23 25.24 21.27
CA LYS A 2 6.04 24.61 20.65
C LYS A 2 6.30 23.99 19.28
N THR A 3 7.56 23.87 18.86
CA THR A 3 7.89 23.43 17.48
C THR A 3 8.37 21.98 17.38
N LYS A 4 8.36 21.21 18.47
CA LYS A 4 8.85 19.81 18.48
C LYS A 4 7.80 18.73 18.18
N TYR A 5 6.52 19.07 18.16
CA TYR A 5 5.44 18.06 18.08
C TYR A 5 4.89 17.82 16.67
N ILE A 6 5.14 18.72 15.70
CA ILE A 6 4.55 18.64 14.37
C ILE A 6 5.40 17.76 13.43
N ASN A 7 6.72 17.69 13.63
CA ASN A 7 7.59 16.78 12.86
C ASN A 7 7.34 15.29 13.17
N VAL A 8 6.65 15.01 14.26
CA VAL A 8 6.32 13.64 14.69
C VAL A 8 5.12 13.09 13.93
N LEU A 9 4.14 13.92 13.55
CA LEU A 9 2.90 13.41 12.94
C LEU A 9 3.06 12.89 11.51
N PHE A 10 3.93 13.47 10.69
CA PHE A 10 4.17 12.97 9.32
C PHE A 10 5.13 11.77 9.27
N SER A 11 6.01 11.66 10.26
CA SER A 11 6.85 10.46 10.45
C SER A 11 6.07 9.33 11.13
N PHE A 12 5.07 9.63 11.95
CA PHE A 12 4.30 8.63 12.70
C PHE A 12 3.35 7.80 11.83
N VAL A 13 2.81 8.33 10.74
CA VAL A 13 1.98 7.52 9.83
C VAL A 13 2.81 6.42 9.14
N ILE A 14 4.12 6.61 9.00
CA ILE A 14 5.03 5.58 8.45
C ILE A 14 5.60 4.67 9.56
N ALA A 15 5.82 5.21 10.76
CA ALA A 15 6.50 4.48 11.84
C ALA A 15 5.56 3.66 12.74
N SER A 16 4.27 4.05 12.87
CA SER A 16 3.31 3.36 13.74
C SER A 16 2.87 1.98 13.24
N PHE A 17 3.15 1.64 11.95
CA PHE A 17 2.86 0.32 11.40
C PHE A 17 3.94 -0.74 11.65
N MET A 18 5.00 -0.40 12.37
CA MET A 18 6.22 -1.22 12.38
C MET A 18 6.44 -2.05 13.64
N MET A 19 5.58 -1.97 14.65
CA MET A 19 5.82 -2.70 15.90
C MET A 19 4.76 -3.75 16.20
N SER A 20 5.25 -4.94 16.32
CA SER A 20 4.66 -6.10 16.98
C SER A 20 3.72 -7.01 16.18
N CYS A 21 4.30 -8.06 15.65
CA CYS A 21 3.63 -9.34 15.44
C CYS A 21 4.36 -10.40 16.28
N SER A 22 3.97 -10.57 17.52
CA SER A 22 4.32 -11.75 18.30
C SER A 22 3.29 -11.96 19.42
N SER A 23 2.34 -12.85 19.23
CA SER A 23 1.61 -13.50 20.30
C SER A 23 1.03 -14.83 19.80
N GLU A 24 0.87 -15.77 20.71
CA GLU A 24 0.58 -17.17 20.50
C GLU A 24 -0.73 -17.44 19.74
N ILE A 25 -0.71 -18.49 18.90
CA ILE A 25 -1.72 -18.86 17.91
C ILE A 25 -2.74 -19.84 18.52
N PRO A 26 -4.05 -19.60 18.44
CA PRO A 26 -5.06 -20.64 18.64
C PRO A 26 -5.22 -21.48 17.36
N THR A 27 -5.18 -22.80 17.49
CA THR A 27 -5.38 -23.76 16.39
C THR A 27 -6.87 -23.91 16.06
N GLY A 28 -7.27 -23.50 14.87
CA GLY A 28 -8.61 -23.69 14.32
C GLY A 28 -8.63 -24.62 13.09
N ASP A 29 -9.77 -25.20 12.81
CA ASP A 29 -10.03 -26.31 11.91
C ASP A 29 -9.70 -26.01 10.42
N ALA A 30 -8.77 -26.76 9.85
CA ALA A 30 -8.19 -26.54 8.50
C ALA A 30 -9.11 -26.92 7.32
N ASN A 31 -10.31 -27.48 7.57
CA ASN A 31 -11.15 -28.07 6.52
C ASN A 31 -12.22 -27.16 5.91
N LYS A 32 -12.27 -25.87 6.24
CA LYS A 32 -13.36 -24.97 5.79
C LYS A 32 -13.13 -24.28 4.44
N PHE A 33 -11.97 -24.42 3.81
CA PHE A 33 -11.60 -23.64 2.63
C PHE A 33 -11.71 -24.36 1.28
N SER A 34 -12.16 -25.63 1.25
CA SER A 34 -12.22 -26.42 0.01
C SER A 34 -13.34 -26.03 -0.96
N ASP A 35 -14.30 -25.21 -0.54
CA ASP A 35 -15.49 -24.87 -1.34
C ASP A 35 -15.49 -23.45 -1.93
N MET A 36 -14.36 -22.76 -1.88
CA MET A 36 -14.26 -21.45 -2.52
C MET A 36 -14.12 -21.62 -4.03
N LYS A 37 -15.18 -21.28 -4.77
CA LYS A 37 -15.11 -21.07 -6.22
C LYS A 37 -14.01 -20.08 -6.55
N SER A 38 -13.27 -20.33 -7.64
CA SER A 38 -12.21 -19.42 -8.05
C SER A 38 -12.80 -18.02 -8.26
N PRO A 39 -12.12 -16.97 -7.77
CA PRO A 39 -12.62 -15.60 -7.89
C PRO A 39 -12.73 -15.08 -9.33
N GLU A 40 -12.17 -15.78 -10.30
CA GLU A 40 -12.00 -15.28 -11.66
C GLU A 40 -13.31 -15.25 -12.49
N GLU A 41 -14.25 -16.15 -12.23
CA GLU A 41 -15.46 -16.24 -13.08
C GLU A 41 -16.53 -15.17 -12.80
N ASP A 42 -16.50 -14.53 -11.63
CA ASP A 42 -17.53 -13.55 -11.22
C ASP A 42 -17.00 -12.13 -10.98
N MET A 43 -15.71 -11.88 -11.18
CA MET A 43 -15.09 -10.59 -10.84
C MET A 43 -15.40 -9.43 -11.81
N VAL A 44 -15.99 -9.67 -12.95
CA VAL A 44 -16.34 -8.64 -13.94
C VAL A 44 -17.83 -8.32 -13.84
N LYS A 45 -18.30 -7.89 -12.69
CA LYS A 45 -19.73 -7.51 -12.55
C LYS A 45 -20.01 -6.07 -12.92
N ARG A 46 -19.02 -5.21 -12.84
CA ARG A 46 -19.17 -3.79 -13.18
C ARG A 46 -18.02 -3.36 -14.08
N ASP A 47 -18.39 -2.61 -15.09
CA ASP A 47 -17.40 -1.93 -15.92
C ASP A 47 -17.16 -0.53 -15.33
N TYR A 48 -15.95 -0.31 -14.87
CA TYR A 48 -15.50 0.98 -14.34
C TYR A 48 -14.76 1.82 -15.39
N LEU A 49 -14.48 1.23 -16.55
CA LEU A 49 -13.72 1.89 -17.61
C LEU A 49 -14.63 2.61 -18.62
N PRO A 50 -14.17 3.71 -19.24
CA PRO A 50 -12.89 4.36 -18.99
C PRO A 50 -12.87 5.17 -17.68
N LEU A 51 -11.71 5.24 -17.04
CA LEU A 51 -11.50 6.09 -15.87
C LEU A 51 -11.19 7.54 -16.30
N ASN A 52 -11.52 8.48 -15.44
CA ASN A 52 -11.22 9.90 -15.65
C ASN A 52 -10.02 10.31 -14.78
N HIS A 53 -8.83 10.08 -15.28
CA HIS A 53 -7.57 10.33 -14.55
C HIS A 53 -7.23 11.81 -14.36
N PRO A 54 -6.56 12.17 -13.24
CA PRO A 54 -6.27 11.35 -12.09
C PRO A 54 -7.52 11.09 -11.24
N CYS A 55 -7.69 9.88 -10.73
CA CYS A 55 -8.90 9.48 -10.01
C CYS A 55 -8.67 8.57 -8.78
N MET A 56 -7.48 8.63 -8.19
CA MET A 56 -7.17 7.96 -6.92
C MET A 56 -7.36 8.90 -5.73
N LEU A 57 -6.31 9.16 -4.95
CA LEU A 57 -6.35 10.09 -3.82
C LEU A 57 -6.59 11.53 -4.23
N HIS A 58 -6.26 11.87 -5.47
CA HIS A 58 -6.39 13.22 -6.02
C HIS A 58 -7.09 13.18 -7.36
N THR A 59 -8.09 14.02 -7.50
CA THR A 59 -8.68 14.37 -8.80
C THR A 59 -8.03 15.65 -9.33
N GLN A 60 -8.21 15.95 -10.61
CA GLN A 60 -7.77 17.23 -11.17
C GLN A 60 -8.45 18.42 -10.47
N ALA A 61 -9.69 18.25 -10.03
CA ALA A 61 -10.41 19.27 -9.28
C ALA A 61 -9.76 19.53 -7.91
N ASP A 62 -9.29 18.48 -7.22
CA ASP A 62 -8.57 18.62 -5.95
C ASP A 62 -7.24 19.34 -6.13
N ILE A 63 -6.48 18.97 -7.15
CA ILE A 63 -5.22 19.63 -7.48
C ILE A 63 -5.46 21.13 -7.75
N ASN A 64 -6.46 21.45 -8.57
CA ASN A 64 -6.80 22.85 -8.90
C ASN A 64 -7.25 23.62 -7.66
N ARG A 65 -8.04 23.00 -6.78
CA ARG A 65 -8.48 23.59 -5.50
C ARG A 65 -7.28 23.90 -4.61
N VAL A 66 -6.34 22.97 -4.45
CA VAL A 66 -5.12 23.21 -3.66
C VAL A 66 -4.28 24.33 -4.26
N LYS A 67 -4.03 24.30 -5.57
CA LYS A 67 -3.27 25.35 -6.28
C LYS A 67 -3.84 26.74 -6.05
N SER A 68 -5.17 26.86 -6.07
CA SER A 68 -5.85 28.15 -5.85
C SER A 68 -5.75 28.69 -4.41
N ASN A 69 -5.31 27.85 -3.47
CA ASN A 69 -5.25 28.20 -2.05
C ASN A 69 -3.85 28.13 -1.45
N LEU A 70 -2.79 27.91 -2.25
CA LEU A 70 -1.42 27.73 -1.76
C LEU A 70 -0.88 28.90 -0.93
N ASN A 71 -1.47 30.09 -1.06
CA ASN A 71 -1.09 31.27 -0.30
C ASN A 71 -2.01 31.54 0.90
N ARG A 72 -2.89 30.61 1.27
CA ARG A 72 -3.84 30.74 2.38
C ARG A 72 -3.64 29.63 3.41
N SER A 73 -3.83 29.94 4.67
CA SER A 73 -3.90 28.93 5.73
C SER A 73 -5.13 28.02 5.54
N PRO A 74 -5.02 26.72 5.76
CA PRO A 74 -3.85 25.94 6.21
C PRO A 74 -2.98 25.40 5.04
N TRP A 75 -3.32 25.68 3.78
CA TRP A 75 -2.60 25.14 2.60
C TRP A 75 -1.17 25.69 2.49
N ALA A 76 -0.97 26.96 2.82
CA ALA A 76 0.36 27.58 2.76
C ALA A 76 1.35 26.88 3.68
N GLU A 77 0.95 26.60 4.91
CA GLU A 77 1.78 25.92 5.90
C GLU A 77 2.04 24.45 5.49
N ALA A 78 1.01 23.77 5.00
CA ALA A 78 1.14 22.40 4.53
C ALA A 78 2.08 22.31 3.31
N TYR A 79 1.97 23.25 2.37
CA TYR A 79 2.85 23.30 1.20
C TYR A 79 4.29 23.64 1.60
N ALA A 80 4.49 24.56 2.53
CA ALA A 80 5.83 24.85 3.07
C ALA A 80 6.47 23.63 3.74
N GLN A 81 5.69 22.80 4.43
CA GLN A 81 6.18 21.52 4.97
C GLN A 81 6.60 20.54 3.87
N LEU A 82 5.80 20.44 2.79
CA LEU A 82 6.15 19.62 1.63
C LEU A 82 7.45 20.13 0.98
N GLU A 83 7.60 21.45 0.83
CA GLU A 83 8.82 22.05 0.28
C GLU A 83 10.07 21.78 1.13
N ALA A 84 9.90 21.78 2.44
CA ALA A 84 10.99 21.51 3.40
C ALA A 84 11.33 20.01 3.53
N SER A 85 10.50 19.12 3.01
CA SER A 85 10.73 17.68 3.11
C SER A 85 11.97 17.25 2.32
N GLN A 86 12.83 16.45 2.94
CA GLN A 86 13.99 15.85 2.25
C GLN A 86 13.58 14.93 1.10
N TYR A 87 12.40 14.34 1.15
CA TYR A 87 11.85 13.46 0.12
C TYR A 87 11.26 14.21 -1.08
N ALA A 88 11.01 15.50 -0.94
CA ALA A 88 10.41 16.34 -1.96
C ALA A 88 11.45 17.18 -2.74
N GLN A 89 12.72 16.86 -2.67
CA GLN A 89 13.78 17.59 -3.34
C GLN A 89 14.08 16.95 -4.70
N SER A 90 14.22 17.76 -5.77
CA SER A 90 14.59 17.28 -7.10
C SER A 90 15.98 16.62 -7.16
N SER A 91 16.81 16.85 -6.13
CA SER A 91 18.10 16.19 -5.93
C SER A 91 18.01 14.83 -5.19
N TYR A 92 16.80 14.38 -4.83
CA TYR A 92 16.63 13.09 -4.15
C TYR A 92 17.18 11.96 -5.02
N THR A 93 17.95 11.06 -4.40
CA THR A 93 18.59 9.92 -5.08
C THR A 93 17.89 8.64 -4.69
N GLU A 94 17.60 7.80 -5.66
CA GLU A 94 16.97 6.50 -5.48
C GLU A 94 17.84 5.52 -4.66
N ASN A 95 17.19 4.55 -4.04
CA ASN A 95 17.82 3.59 -3.14
C ASN A 95 17.87 2.15 -3.69
N THR A 96 17.75 1.96 -5.01
CA THR A 96 17.76 0.61 -5.63
C THR A 96 19.06 -0.17 -5.40
N ARG A 97 20.16 0.52 -5.07
CA ARG A 97 21.42 -0.11 -4.63
C ARG A 97 21.25 -0.96 -3.35
N ALA A 98 20.19 -0.74 -2.59
CA ALA A 98 19.87 -1.55 -1.41
C ALA A 98 19.23 -2.91 -1.78
N LEU A 99 18.85 -3.12 -3.05
CA LEU A 99 18.28 -4.39 -3.49
C LEU A 99 19.29 -5.53 -3.32
N LEU A 100 18.79 -6.66 -2.88
CA LEU A 100 19.59 -7.87 -2.66
C LEU A 100 19.47 -8.77 -3.90
N ASP A 101 20.52 -8.83 -4.72
CA ASP A 101 20.51 -9.53 -6.00
C ASP A 101 19.32 -9.09 -6.92
N GLY A 102 18.83 -7.87 -6.72
CA GLY A 102 17.67 -7.32 -7.40
C GLY A 102 16.33 -7.56 -6.71
N TYR A 103 16.32 -8.05 -5.47
CA TYR A 103 15.07 -8.35 -4.76
C TYR A 103 14.86 -7.48 -3.52
N LEU A 104 13.58 -7.19 -3.28
CA LEU A 104 13.09 -6.67 -2.01
C LEU A 104 13.01 -7.78 -0.98
N LYS A 105 13.36 -7.45 0.26
CA LYS A 105 13.27 -8.35 1.39
C LYS A 105 12.93 -7.60 2.67
N ARG A 106 12.03 -8.17 3.46
CA ARG A 106 11.83 -7.81 4.85
C ARG A 106 12.29 -8.96 5.73
N MET A 107 13.10 -8.68 6.73
CA MET A 107 13.57 -9.67 7.69
C MET A 107 12.72 -9.63 8.97
N ASP A 108 12.38 -10.80 9.47
CA ASP A 108 12.01 -10.99 10.86
C ASP A 108 13.18 -11.67 11.59
N LYS A 109 13.75 -10.97 12.56
CA LYS A 109 14.95 -11.43 13.28
C LYS A 109 14.79 -12.77 13.99
N ASN A 110 13.55 -13.18 14.26
CA ASN A 110 13.28 -14.35 15.08
C ASN A 110 13.15 -15.65 14.27
N ASN A 111 12.96 -15.58 12.95
CA ASN A 111 12.52 -16.73 12.15
C ASN A 111 13.36 -16.98 10.89
N TRP A 112 14.51 -16.36 10.74
CA TRP A 112 15.31 -16.53 9.53
C TRP A 112 16.61 -17.28 9.79
N SER A 113 16.85 -18.30 8.97
CA SER A 113 18.16 -18.92 8.76
C SER A 113 18.47 -18.94 7.26
N GLY A 114 19.73 -18.81 6.87
CA GLY A 114 20.14 -18.88 5.47
C GLY A 114 20.95 -17.68 4.98
N LYS A 115 21.29 -17.68 3.69
CA LYS A 115 22.21 -16.72 3.04
C LYS A 115 21.91 -15.26 3.31
N TYR A 116 20.65 -14.92 3.59
CA TYR A 116 20.16 -13.55 3.70
C TYR A 116 19.59 -13.22 5.08
N SER A 117 19.96 -13.97 6.10
CA SER A 117 19.40 -13.89 7.46
C SER A 117 19.41 -12.47 8.05
N ASP A 118 20.45 -11.70 7.77
CA ASP A 118 20.70 -10.41 8.44
C ASP A 118 20.33 -9.20 7.58
N TYR A 119 19.61 -9.41 6.46
CA TYR A 119 19.36 -8.35 5.51
C TYR A 119 17.89 -8.01 5.36
N SER A 120 17.58 -6.72 5.47
CA SER A 120 16.26 -6.17 5.20
C SER A 120 16.41 -4.83 4.48
N ASN A 121 15.72 -4.68 3.34
CA ASN A 121 15.84 -3.50 2.48
C ASN A 121 14.50 -2.88 2.08
N TYR A 122 13.39 -3.44 2.53
CA TYR A 122 12.06 -2.96 2.13
C TYR A 122 11.82 -1.48 2.49
N THR A 123 12.47 -0.96 3.52
CA THR A 123 12.39 0.46 3.90
C THR A 123 12.97 1.39 2.83
N ALA A 124 13.96 0.93 2.04
CA ALA A 124 14.48 1.69 0.92
C ALA A 124 13.37 1.95 -0.13
N CYS A 125 12.57 0.92 -0.43
CA CYS A 125 11.41 1.04 -1.32
C CYS A 125 10.34 1.98 -0.75
N MET A 126 10.10 1.93 0.58
CA MET A 126 9.15 2.84 1.24
C MET A 126 9.59 4.30 1.15
N TYR A 127 10.85 4.59 1.39
CA TYR A 127 11.38 5.94 1.28
C TYR A 127 11.30 6.48 -0.14
N ASP A 128 11.62 5.65 -1.13
CA ASP A 128 11.53 6.04 -2.54
C ASP A 128 10.08 6.20 -2.99
N ALA A 129 9.14 5.37 -2.51
CA ALA A 129 7.72 5.56 -2.75
C ALA A 129 7.22 6.89 -2.19
N ALA A 130 7.60 7.21 -0.95
CA ALA A 130 7.26 8.49 -0.32
C ALA A 130 7.88 9.68 -1.07
N ALA A 131 9.12 9.54 -1.55
CA ALA A 131 9.78 10.57 -2.34
C ALA A 131 9.10 10.75 -3.70
N ALA A 132 8.79 9.67 -4.41
CA ALA A 132 8.09 9.73 -5.70
C ALA A 132 6.74 10.45 -5.56
N TYR A 133 5.98 10.13 -4.52
CA TYR A 133 4.68 10.77 -4.27
C TYR A 133 4.81 12.25 -3.95
N GLN A 134 5.75 12.64 -3.08
CA GLN A 134 5.97 14.04 -2.72
C GLN A 134 6.50 14.87 -3.91
N LEU A 135 7.37 14.29 -4.72
CA LEU A 135 7.87 14.91 -5.95
C LEU A 135 6.76 15.11 -6.97
N ALA A 136 5.91 14.11 -7.17
CA ALA A 136 4.75 14.21 -8.06
C ALA A 136 3.78 15.30 -7.59
N LEU A 137 3.51 15.40 -6.29
CA LEU A 137 2.70 16.49 -5.71
C LEU A 137 3.35 17.85 -5.96
N ARG A 138 4.65 18.00 -5.72
CA ARG A 138 5.36 19.26 -6.00
C ARG A 138 5.27 19.66 -7.45
N TYR A 139 5.43 18.73 -8.38
CA TYR A 139 5.22 19.01 -9.80
C TYR A 139 3.80 19.50 -10.07
N GLN A 140 2.80 18.75 -9.60
CA GLN A 140 1.39 19.12 -9.81
C GLN A 140 1.05 20.51 -9.26
N LEU A 141 1.62 20.88 -8.13
CA LEU A 141 1.31 22.16 -7.48
C LEU A 141 2.12 23.32 -8.03
N SER A 142 3.39 23.13 -8.39
CA SER A 142 4.30 24.19 -8.85
C SER A 142 4.43 24.30 -10.37
N GLY A 143 4.18 23.22 -11.11
CA GLY A 143 4.47 23.12 -12.55
C GLY A 143 5.97 22.95 -12.86
N ASN A 144 6.86 22.86 -11.87
CA ASN A 144 8.28 22.72 -12.08
C ASN A 144 8.64 21.27 -12.46
N THR A 145 9.05 21.09 -13.71
CA THR A 145 9.35 19.76 -14.30
C THR A 145 10.50 19.03 -13.62
N SER A 146 11.42 19.75 -12.94
CA SER A 146 12.52 19.08 -12.24
C SER A 146 12.06 18.08 -11.17
N PHE A 147 10.87 18.31 -10.59
CA PHE A 147 10.27 17.37 -9.64
C PHE A 147 9.67 16.16 -10.34
N ALA A 148 9.00 16.35 -11.47
CA ALA A 148 8.49 15.24 -12.29
C ALA A 148 9.64 14.37 -12.81
N ASP A 149 10.70 15.00 -13.34
CA ASP A 149 11.90 14.28 -13.83
C ASP A 149 12.54 13.46 -12.70
N ALA A 150 12.63 14.00 -11.50
CA ALA A 150 13.16 13.28 -10.36
C ALA A 150 12.27 12.08 -9.97
N ALA A 151 10.94 12.22 -9.98
CA ALA A 151 10.04 11.12 -9.72
C ALA A 151 10.11 10.03 -10.81
N VAL A 152 10.18 10.42 -12.08
CA VAL A 152 10.35 9.49 -13.22
C VAL A 152 11.64 8.68 -13.10
N LYS A 153 12.74 9.29 -12.64
CA LYS A 153 13.97 8.54 -12.36
C LYS A 153 13.77 7.45 -11.30
N LEU A 154 12.98 7.73 -10.24
CA LEU A 154 12.66 6.72 -9.24
C LEU A 154 11.86 5.57 -9.85
N PHE A 155 10.79 5.87 -10.60
CA PHE A 155 9.97 4.85 -11.25
C PHE A 155 10.79 3.95 -12.17
N ASN A 156 11.59 4.55 -13.05
CA ASN A 156 12.40 3.82 -14.02
C ASN A 156 13.50 3.00 -13.34
N ALA A 157 14.13 3.54 -12.28
CA ALA A 157 15.15 2.81 -11.53
C ALA A 157 14.57 1.55 -10.85
N TRP A 158 13.42 1.69 -10.18
CA TRP A 158 12.79 0.54 -9.51
C TRP A 158 12.26 -0.48 -10.51
N ALA A 159 11.57 -0.06 -11.57
CA ALA A 159 11.08 -0.96 -12.62
C ALA A 159 12.21 -1.67 -13.40
N THR A 160 13.42 -1.12 -13.39
CA THR A 160 14.58 -1.72 -14.05
C THR A 160 15.35 -2.66 -13.13
N ASN A 161 15.55 -2.28 -11.88
CA ASN A 161 16.47 -2.97 -10.98
C ASN A 161 15.78 -3.98 -10.06
N CYS A 162 14.49 -3.77 -9.73
CA CYS A 162 13.77 -4.64 -8.82
C CYS A 162 13.08 -5.78 -9.57
N LYS A 163 13.51 -7.01 -9.28
CA LYS A 163 12.99 -8.24 -9.88
C LYS A 163 11.77 -8.80 -9.14
N GLY A 164 11.42 -8.24 -7.98
CA GLY A 164 10.32 -8.70 -7.15
C GLY A 164 10.67 -8.77 -5.66
N ILE A 165 9.87 -9.53 -4.94
CA ILE A 165 9.99 -9.71 -3.49
C ILE A 165 10.53 -11.11 -3.21
N LEU A 166 11.58 -11.18 -2.39
CA LEU A 166 12.19 -12.45 -2.00
C LEU A 166 11.37 -13.08 -0.87
N ARG A 167 10.85 -14.27 -1.16
CA ARG A 167 10.24 -15.13 -0.15
C ARG A 167 11.32 -15.75 0.73
N MET A 168 11.02 -15.89 2.01
CA MET A 168 11.91 -16.58 2.94
C MET A 168 12.01 -18.07 2.61
N GLU A 169 13.21 -18.63 2.80
CA GLU A 169 13.46 -20.06 2.59
C GLU A 169 12.62 -20.91 3.55
N GLY A 170 12.02 -21.97 3.05
CA GLY A 170 11.12 -22.83 3.83
C GLY A 170 9.65 -22.40 3.84
N TYR A 171 9.33 -21.18 3.39
CA TYR A 171 7.95 -20.74 3.23
C TYR A 171 7.43 -21.06 1.82
N THR A 172 6.21 -21.54 1.74
CA THR A 172 5.52 -21.95 0.50
C THR A 172 4.15 -21.29 0.43
N ASN A 173 3.37 -21.58 -0.62
CA ASN A 173 1.98 -21.10 -0.70
C ASN A 173 1.11 -21.63 0.45
N ASN A 174 1.48 -22.79 1.00
CA ASN A 174 0.77 -23.40 2.14
C ASN A 174 1.36 -23.00 3.50
N ILE A 175 2.54 -22.41 3.51
CA ILE A 175 3.20 -21.90 4.71
C ILE A 175 3.48 -20.43 4.44
N PRO A 176 2.63 -19.52 4.94
CA PRO A 176 2.71 -18.11 4.62
C PRO A 176 3.97 -17.47 5.20
N ASP A 177 4.54 -16.56 4.43
CA ASP A 177 5.61 -15.69 4.87
C ASP A 177 5.03 -14.29 5.18
N PRO A 178 4.82 -13.96 6.45
CA PRO A 178 4.24 -12.66 6.81
C PRO A 178 5.14 -11.48 6.37
N ASN A 179 6.45 -11.72 6.26
CA ASN A 179 7.37 -10.68 5.80
C ASN A 179 7.19 -10.34 4.32
N LEU A 180 6.83 -11.34 3.51
CA LEU A 180 6.47 -11.15 2.11
C LEU A 180 5.26 -10.20 1.98
N TYR A 181 4.21 -10.43 2.76
CA TYR A 181 2.96 -9.70 2.66
C TYR A 181 3.00 -8.26 3.19
N LEU A 182 3.97 -7.91 4.01
CA LEU A 182 4.13 -6.54 4.51
C LEU A 182 4.79 -5.59 3.49
N ILE A 183 5.42 -6.12 2.44
CA ILE A 183 6.10 -5.27 1.46
C ILE A 183 5.12 -4.54 0.54
N PRO A 184 4.02 -5.14 0.03
CA PRO A 184 3.08 -4.45 -0.85
C PRO A 184 2.27 -3.31 -0.20
N ILE A 185 2.28 -3.17 1.12
CA ILE A 185 1.50 -2.12 1.80
C ILE A 185 1.82 -0.70 1.32
N GLN A 186 2.99 -0.47 0.75
CA GLN A 186 3.39 0.82 0.18
C GLN A 186 3.07 0.99 -1.31
N ALA A 187 2.58 -0.06 -1.97
CA ALA A 187 2.33 -0.03 -3.42
C ALA A 187 1.34 1.07 -3.82
N HIS A 188 0.37 1.39 -2.96
CA HIS A 188 -0.56 2.49 -3.19
C HIS A 188 0.14 3.85 -3.33
N GLN A 189 1.26 4.09 -2.65
CA GLN A 189 2.01 5.33 -2.77
C GLN A 189 2.69 5.43 -4.15
N TRP A 190 3.31 4.34 -4.60
CA TRP A 190 3.89 4.24 -5.94
C TRP A 190 2.82 4.48 -7.02
N ALA A 191 1.68 3.81 -6.90
CA ALA A 191 0.59 3.94 -7.87
C ALA A 191 0.03 5.37 -7.91
N ASN A 192 -0.22 6.00 -6.75
CA ASN A 192 -0.70 7.38 -6.68
C ASN A 192 0.33 8.39 -7.23
N ALA A 193 1.61 8.17 -6.99
CA ALA A 193 2.66 9.02 -7.54
C ALA A 193 2.70 8.93 -9.08
N ALA A 194 2.65 7.72 -9.62
CA ALA A 194 2.64 7.47 -11.06
C ALA A 194 1.37 8.01 -11.72
N GLU A 195 0.23 7.89 -11.07
CA GLU A 195 -1.05 8.45 -11.53
C GLU A 195 -0.98 9.97 -11.73
N LEU A 196 -0.36 10.68 -10.79
CA LEU A 196 -0.16 12.13 -10.90
C LEU A 196 0.76 12.54 -12.05
N LEU A 197 1.57 11.62 -12.56
CA LEU A 197 2.50 11.86 -13.67
C LEU A 197 2.13 11.08 -14.94
N ARG A 198 0.94 10.49 -15.01
CA ARG A 198 0.45 9.69 -16.13
C ARG A 198 0.60 10.42 -17.48
N ASP A 199 0.27 11.68 -17.51
CA ASP A 199 0.28 12.52 -18.73
C ASP A 199 1.50 13.43 -18.80
N TYR A 200 2.53 13.18 -17.99
CA TYR A 200 3.76 13.96 -18.05
C TYR A 200 4.57 13.58 -19.30
N ASN A 201 4.74 14.53 -20.22
CA ASN A 201 5.43 14.30 -21.49
C ASN A 201 6.92 13.91 -21.35
N GLY A 202 7.54 14.20 -20.18
CA GLY A 202 8.91 13.80 -19.89
C GLY A 202 9.06 12.34 -19.43
N TRP A 203 7.96 11.60 -19.28
CA TRP A 203 8.01 10.17 -19.02
C TRP A 203 7.72 9.38 -20.27
N ASP A 204 8.75 8.64 -20.74
CA ASP A 204 8.63 7.78 -21.92
C ASP A 204 7.49 6.77 -21.73
N ARG A 205 6.68 6.53 -22.75
CA ARG A 205 5.49 5.68 -22.65
C ARG A 205 5.86 4.21 -22.43
N ASP A 206 6.95 3.74 -23.03
CA ASP A 206 7.41 2.35 -22.83
C ASP A 206 7.93 2.16 -21.39
N ASP A 207 8.60 3.17 -20.84
CA ASP A 207 9.03 3.18 -19.44
C ASP A 207 7.83 3.21 -18.48
N PHE A 208 6.77 3.96 -18.79
CA PHE A 208 5.52 3.95 -18.02
C PHE A 208 4.85 2.56 -18.05
N GLU A 209 4.76 1.92 -19.21
CA GLU A 209 4.22 0.57 -19.33
C GLU A 209 5.08 -0.47 -18.59
N LYS A 210 6.41 -0.32 -18.65
CA LYS A 210 7.34 -1.14 -17.87
C LYS A 210 7.12 -0.98 -16.36
N PHE A 211 6.90 0.26 -15.90
CA PHE A 211 6.58 0.53 -14.51
C PHE A 211 5.26 -0.13 -14.08
N LYS A 212 4.19 -0.04 -14.88
CA LYS A 212 2.91 -0.72 -14.62
C LYS A 212 3.09 -2.24 -14.51
N THR A 213 3.89 -2.82 -15.42
CA THR A 213 4.22 -4.24 -15.39
C THR A 213 4.95 -4.60 -14.09
N TRP A 214 5.95 -3.81 -13.71
CA TRP A 214 6.67 -4.00 -12.45
C TRP A 214 5.74 -3.93 -11.21
N MET A 215 4.78 -3.01 -11.19
CA MET A 215 3.79 -2.91 -10.13
C MET A 215 2.92 -4.16 -10.03
N LYS A 216 2.50 -4.72 -11.17
CA LYS A 216 1.72 -5.97 -11.21
C LYS A 216 2.55 -7.15 -10.72
N ASP A 217 3.74 -7.34 -11.27
CA ASP A 217 4.57 -8.52 -11.02
C ASP A 217 5.11 -8.53 -9.59
N THR A 218 5.42 -7.36 -9.04
CA THR A 218 6.05 -7.23 -7.72
C THR A 218 5.02 -7.16 -6.60
N PHE A 219 4.02 -6.30 -6.71
CA PHE A 219 3.12 -6.01 -5.59
C PHE A 219 1.75 -6.65 -5.72
N TYR A 220 1.11 -6.53 -6.90
CA TYR A 220 -0.21 -7.13 -7.08
C TYR A 220 -0.18 -8.64 -6.89
N SER A 221 0.81 -9.33 -7.46
CA SER A 221 0.95 -10.78 -7.32
C SER A 221 0.98 -11.26 -5.86
N VAL A 222 1.63 -10.50 -4.99
CA VAL A 222 1.72 -10.81 -3.56
C VAL A 222 0.44 -10.44 -2.82
N SER A 223 -0.15 -9.29 -3.14
CA SER A 223 -1.41 -8.85 -2.56
C SER A 223 -2.57 -9.80 -2.92
N ASP A 224 -2.64 -10.22 -4.19
CA ASP A 224 -3.62 -11.19 -4.66
C ASP A 224 -3.47 -12.55 -3.97
N MET A 225 -2.23 -13.02 -3.82
CA MET A 225 -1.94 -14.24 -3.07
C MET A 225 -2.40 -14.14 -1.62
N PHE A 226 -2.18 -13.00 -0.96
CA PHE A 226 -2.63 -12.79 0.40
C PHE A 226 -4.16 -12.86 0.51
N LEU A 227 -4.89 -12.12 -0.33
CA LEU A 227 -6.36 -12.11 -0.29
C LEU A 227 -6.97 -13.46 -0.63
N LYS A 228 -6.35 -14.23 -1.54
CA LYS A 228 -6.81 -15.59 -1.90
C LYS A 228 -6.57 -16.61 -0.80
N ASN A 229 -5.43 -16.55 -0.15
CA ASN A 229 -5.00 -17.56 0.80
C ASN A 229 -5.20 -17.14 2.25
N HIS A 230 -5.49 -15.90 2.48
CA HIS A 230 -5.66 -15.30 3.80
C HIS A 230 -4.62 -15.80 4.79
N ASN A 231 -3.34 -15.54 4.46
CA ASN A 231 -2.20 -16.04 5.19
C ASN A 231 -2.06 -17.58 5.20
N GLY A 232 -2.30 -18.21 4.04
CA GLY A 232 -2.09 -19.64 3.83
C GLY A 232 -3.27 -20.52 4.18
N GLY A 233 -4.44 -19.97 4.36
CA GLY A 233 -5.68 -20.72 4.62
C GLY A 233 -5.66 -21.48 5.94
N GLN A 234 -4.75 -21.18 6.84
CA GLN A 234 -4.58 -21.91 8.10
C GLN A 234 -5.52 -21.46 9.22
N GLY A 235 -6.61 -20.79 8.89
CA GLY A 235 -7.52 -20.26 9.90
C GLY A 235 -6.86 -19.26 10.83
N ASN A 236 -5.71 -18.76 10.43
CA ASN A 236 -4.91 -17.85 11.20
C ASN A 236 -5.46 -16.46 11.01
N MET A 237 -6.48 -16.19 11.74
CA MET A 237 -7.25 -14.96 11.76
C MET A 237 -6.43 -13.74 12.20
N HIS A 238 -5.14 -13.93 12.45
CA HIS A 238 -4.23 -12.97 13.05
C HIS A 238 -3.82 -11.81 12.14
N TYR A 239 -3.99 -11.94 10.83
CA TYR A 239 -3.53 -10.96 9.85
C TYR A 239 -4.68 -10.27 9.12
N TRP A 240 -5.78 -9.99 9.82
CA TRP A 240 -6.94 -9.34 9.23
C TRP A 240 -6.85 -7.83 9.30
N LEU A 241 -7.92 -7.25 8.86
CA LEU A 241 -8.26 -5.85 8.93
C LEU A 241 -7.21 -4.95 8.31
N ASN A 242 -6.19 -4.54 9.05
CA ASN A 242 -5.16 -3.64 8.53
C ASN A 242 -4.37 -4.27 7.37
N TRP A 243 -4.09 -5.56 7.43
CA TRP A 243 -3.39 -6.26 6.35
C TRP A 243 -4.29 -6.45 5.14
N ASP A 244 -5.54 -6.84 5.33
CA ASP A 244 -6.51 -6.96 4.24
C ASP A 244 -6.75 -5.61 3.56
N LEU A 245 -6.97 -4.56 4.35
CA LEU A 245 -7.17 -3.21 3.84
C LEU A 245 -5.94 -2.71 3.07
N ALA A 246 -4.74 -2.98 3.56
CA ALA A 246 -3.51 -2.59 2.89
C ALA A 246 -3.31 -3.34 1.56
N GLN A 247 -3.54 -4.65 1.54
CA GLN A 247 -3.44 -5.45 0.30
C GLN A 247 -4.51 -5.06 -0.71
N MET A 248 -5.74 -4.88 -0.25
CA MET A 248 -6.84 -4.42 -1.09
C MET A 248 -6.58 -3.03 -1.68
N THR A 249 -6.05 -2.09 -0.87
CA THR A 249 -5.66 -0.76 -1.33
C THR A 249 -4.54 -0.83 -2.37
N SER A 250 -3.60 -1.74 -2.19
CA SER A 250 -2.56 -2.05 -3.19
C SER A 250 -3.19 -2.50 -4.51
N ILE A 251 -4.06 -3.51 -4.48
CA ILE A 251 -4.73 -4.03 -5.68
C ILE A 251 -5.56 -2.95 -6.37
N LEU A 252 -6.36 -2.19 -5.62
CA LEU A 252 -7.20 -1.13 -6.18
C LEU A 252 -6.36 -0.06 -6.87
N SER A 253 -5.31 0.40 -6.21
CA SER A 253 -4.45 1.46 -6.74
C SER A 253 -3.71 1.02 -8.01
N ILE A 254 -3.20 -0.22 -8.03
CA ILE A 254 -2.54 -0.77 -9.22
C ILE A 254 -3.57 -0.98 -10.33
N GLY A 255 -4.76 -1.47 -10.01
CA GLY A 255 -5.86 -1.65 -10.96
C GLY A 255 -6.25 -0.34 -11.65
N ILE A 256 -6.38 0.75 -10.89
CA ILE A 256 -6.66 2.09 -11.43
C ILE A 256 -5.50 2.58 -12.29
N LEU A 257 -4.26 2.49 -11.80
CA LEU A 257 -3.07 2.89 -12.56
C LEU A 257 -2.97 2.18 -13.91
N CYS A 258 -3.35 0.91 -13.95
CA CYS A 258 -3.23 0.06 -15.14
C CYS A 258 -4.48 0.04 -16.03
N ASP A 259 -5.57 0.73 -15.67
CA ASP A 259 -6.88 0.61 -16.31
C ASP A 259 -7.37 -0.85 -16.35
N ASP A 260 -7.14 -1.58 -15.26
CA ASP A 260 -7.44 -3.01 -15.15
C ASP A 260 -8.74 -3.23 -14.38
N ASN A 261 -9.84 -3.41 -15.14
CA ASN A 261 -11.18 -3.57 -14.56
C ASN A 261 -11.30 -4.81 -13.66
N VAL A 262 -10.51 -5.85 -13.90
CA VAL A 262 -10.52 -7.08 -13.08
C VAL A 262 -9.96 -6.79 -11.70
N MET A 263 -8.82 -6.12 -11.62
CA MET A 263 -8.21 -5.73 -10.35
C MET A 263 -9.11 -4.75 -9.56
N ILE A 264 -9.72 -3.78 -10.25
CA ILE A 264 -10.64 -2.82 -9.62
C ILE A 264 -11.83 -3.56 -9.02
N ASN A 265 -12.47 -4.45 -9.78
CA ASN A 265 -13.58 -5.25 -9.29
C ASN A 265 -13.18 -6.15 -8.13
N GLN A 266 -12.02 -6.81 -8.21
CA GLN A 266 -11.51 -7.66 -7.14
C GLN A 266 -11.44 -6.90 -5.81
N ALA A 267 -10.84 -5.73 -5.81
CA ALA A 267 -10.69 -4.92 -4.60
C ALA A 267 -12.06 -4.46 -4.05
N ILE A 268 -12.96 -4.01 -4.92
CA ILE A 268 -14.29 -3.50 -4.51
C ILE A 268 -15.17 -4.64 -3.99
N VAL A 269 -15.20 -5.78 -4.67
CA VAL A 269 -15.97 -6.95 -4.23
C VAL A 269 -15.44 -7.46 -2.89
N TYR A 270 -14.12 -7.52 -2.72
CA TYR A 270 -13.52 -7.90 -1.46
C TYR A 270 -13.90 -6.94 -0.32
N PHE A 271 -13.75 -5.64 -0.54
CA PHE A 271 -14.08 -4.61 0.44
C PHE A 271 -15.53 -4.67 0.90
N LYS A 272 -16.47 -4.79 -0.05
CA LYS A 272 -17.89 -4.79 0.24
C LYS A 272 -18.40 -6.16 0.70
N ASN A 273 -17.73 -7.23 0.31
CA ASN A 273 -18.18 -8.60 0.47
C ASN A 273 -19.65 -8.77 0.03
N GLU A 274 -19.98 -8.27 -1.17
CA GLU A 274 -21.36 -8.14 -1.64
C GLU A 274 -22.12 -9.48 -1.65
N GLU A 275 -21.43 -10.61 -1.77
CA GLU A 275 -22.04 -11.94 -1.85
C GLU A 275 -21.71 -12.84 -0.65
N GLY A 276 -21.14 -12.30 0.41
CA GLY A 276 -20.69 -13.11 1.55
C GLY A 276 -19.59 -14.11 1.18
N ARG A 277 -18.91 -13.87 0.05
CA ARG A 277 -17.86 -14.75 -0.51
C ARG A 277 -16.67 -14.86 0.42
N TYR A 278 -16.34 -13.79 1.11
CA TYR A 278 -15.22 -13.69 2.04
C TYR A 278 -15.75 -13.66 3.48
N LYS A 279 -16.30 -14.78 3.93
CA LYS A 279 -16.98 -14.85 5.24
C LYS A 279 -16.11 -14.44 6.44
N GLU A 280 -14.80 -14.58 6.29
CA GLU A 280 -13.83 -14.36 7.34
C GLU A 280 -12.78 -13.30 6.93
N ALA A 281 -13.07 -12.53 5.89
CA ALA A 281 -12.13 -11.53 5.39
C ALA A 281 -12.30 -10.18 6.09
N GLY A 282 -11.25 -9.39 6.07
CA GLY A 282 -11.19 -8.03 6.59
C GLY A 282 -11.98 -7.02 5.75
N ASN A 283 -13.20 -7.38 5.33
CA ASN A 283 -14.08 -6.46 4.65
C ASN A 283 -14.67 -5.44 5.63
N ILE A 284 -15.25 -4.37 5.09
CA ILE A 284 -15.76 -3.28 5.94
C ILE A 284 -16.85 -3.73 6.92
N LYS A 285 -17.62 -4.77 6.60
CA LYS A 285 -18.66 -5.30 7.49
C LYS A 285 -18.09 -6.03 8.69
N ASN A 286 -16.91 -6.63 8.53
CA ASN A 286 -16.21 -7.33 9.59
C ASN A 286 -15.21 -6.44 10.31
N ALA A 287 -14.87 -5.28 9.73
CA ALA A 287 -13.88 -4.37 10.29
C ALA A 287 -14.34 -3.75 11.63
N VAL A 288 -15.65 -3.63 11.84
CA VAL A 288 -16.23 -3.14 13.10
C VAL A 288 -17.23 -4.20 13.60
N PRO A 289 -16.75 -5.36 14.08
CA PRO A 289 -17.61 -6.47 14.48
C PRO A 289 -18.46 -6.16 15.70
N TYR A 290 -18.03 -5.19 16.52
CA TYR A 290 -18.68 -4.87 17.77
C TYR A 290 -19.00 -3.39 17.88
N LEU A 291 -20.29 -3.08 17.92
CA LEU A 291 -20.78 -1.83 18.46
C LEU A 291 -21.24 -2.12 19.88
N HIS A 292 -20.65 -1.45 20.85
CA HIS A 292 -21.08 -1.58 22.22
C HIS A 292 -21.35 -0.21 22.82
N GLN A 293 -22.38 -0.10 23.60
CA GLN A 293 -22.67 1.09 24.37
C GLN A 293 -21.85 1.03 25.66
N ASP A 294 -21.09 2.07 25.92
CA ASP A 294 -20.39 2.21 27.19
C ASP A 294 -21.44 2.24 28.31
N PRO A 295 -21.36 1.34 29.33
CA PRO A 295 -22.34 1.32 30.40
C PRO A 295 -22.31 2.58 31.28
N ASP A 296 -21.22 3.33 31.26
CA ASP A 296 -21.01 4.55 32.07
C ASP A 296 -21.27 5.84 31.29
N SER A 297 -21.57 5.74 29.99
CA SER A 297 -21.90 6.87 29.12
C SER A 297 -22.91 6.44 28.04
N ASP A 298 -23.54 7.42 27.39
CA ASP A 298 -24.42 7.15 26.24
C ASP A 298 -23.63 6.98 24.93
N GLU A 299 -22.31 6.88 25.00
CA GLU A 299 -21.45 6.75 23.82
C GLU A 299 -21.52 5.33 23.25
N ILE A 300 -21.67 5.27 21.92
CA ILE A 300 -21.54 4.02 21.17
C ILE A 300 -20.10 3.92 20.69
N LEU A 301 -19.38 2.94 21.24
CA LEU A 301 -18.00 2.65 20.88
C LEU A 301 -17.97 1.56 19.82
N GLY A 302 -17.30 1.84 18.71
CA GLY A 302 -16.94 0.84 17.70
C GLY A 302 -15.59 0.22 18.04
N GLN A 303 -15.54 -1.10 18.18
CA GLN A 303 -14.30 -1.83 18.31
C GLN A 303 -14.00 -2.61 17.05
N CYS A 304 -12.79 -2.45 16.54
CA CYS A 304 -12.25 -3.30 15.48
C CYS A 304 -11.23 -4.28 16.06
N GLU A 305 -10.83 -5.27 15.27
CA GLU A 305 -9.82 -6.26 15.65
C GLU A 305 -8.51 -5.64 16.17
N GLU A 306 -8.13 -4.48 15.63
CA GLU A 306 -6.91 -3.79 16.01
C GLU A 306 -7.03 -3.00 17.33
N SER A 307 -8.24 -2.77 17.83
CA SER A 307 -8.46 -2.00 19.06
C SER A 307 -7.77 -2.63 20.27
N GLY A 308 -7.69 -3.94 20.32
CA GLY A 308 -7.03 -4.68 21.41
C GLY A 308 -5.50 -4.76 21.25
N ARG A 309 -4.97 -4.41 20.11
CA ARG A 309 -3.52 -4.43 19.81
C ARG A 309 -2.87 -3.08 20.02
N ASP A 310 -3.64 -2.05 19.92
CA ASP A 310 -3.17 -0.71 20.25
C ASP A 310 -2.98 -0.64 21.77
N GLN A 311 -1.78 -0.65 22.15
CA GLN A 311 -1.38 -0.67 23.55
C GLN A 311 -1.36 0.74 24.17
N GLY A 312 -2.00 1.64 23.52
CA GLY A 312 -2.14 3.00 24.04
C GLY A 312 -0.84 3.78 23.99
#